data_d328c25fbea9210ef28736db7a8403b8
#
_entry.id   d328c25fbea9210ef28736db7a8403b8
#
_cell.length_a   1.000
_cell.length_b   1.000
_cell.length_c   1.000
_cell.angle_alpha   90.00
_cell.angle_beta   90.00
_cell.angle_gamma   90.00
#
_symmetry.space_group_name_H-M   'P 1'
#
loop_
_entity.id
_entity.type
_entity.pdbx_description
1 polymer ?
#
loop_
_entity_poly.entity_id
_entity_poly.type
_entity_poly.pdbx_seq_one_letter_code
_entity_poly.pdbx_strand_id
1 'polypeptide(L)'
;MRILVLGGTQFLSRAVAADAVRRGHEVVCASRGHSGGVPPGATLVRWDRDEDAPAALTGGGAYDAVVDVARQPSHVRRALAVLADAHWVFVSTISVYADDADPAGPGAGRLREAIPDDVDLAEDPGAYGGLKVACERLVLDAADSAVVVRPGLIVGPGDPSGRFAYWGRRAGDTGELVGPGDPSSLVQVIDVRDLATWIVTLAERRTTGTLDAVGPALPFADLVREIAPDATVTWLPDAFLEAEGIAPWTGPDSIPVWLPRPAYDGMLAHDAQPALDAGLVVRGIAETARDTRDWLGSDPAARIGGITREREADLLAHWRNRTT
;
A
#
# COMPACT_ATOMS: atom_id res chain seq x y z
N MET A 1 19.28 -10.53 -13.78
CA MET A 1 18.00 -10.75 -14.47
C MET A 1 17.63 -9.48 -15.24
N ARG A 2 16.80 -9.63 -16.26
CA ARG A 2 16.14 -8.52 -16.92
C ARG A 2 14.71 -8.39 -16.43
N ILE A 3 14.41 -7.32 -15.69
CA ILE A 3 13.14 -7.11 -14.99
C ILE A 3 12.38 -5.95 -15.62
N LEU A 4 11.11 -6.19 -15.97
CA LEU A 4 10.19 -5.14 -16.40
C LEU A 4 9.30 -4.71 -15.23
N VAL A 5 9.25 -3.41 -14.95
CA VAL A 5 8.30 -2.81 -14.00
C VAL A 5 7.26 -2.02 -14.79
N LEU A 6 6.03 -2.51 -14.80
CA LEU A 6 4.89 -1.80 -15.39
C LEU A 6 4.46 -0.67 -14.47
N GLY A 7 5.06 0.51 -14.69
CA GLY A 7 5.06 1.67 -13.83
C GLY A 7 6.48 2.21 -13.65
N GLY A 8 7.00 2.23 -12.42
CA GLY A 8 8.39 2.61 -12.09
C GLY A 8 8.62 4.09 -11.83
N THR A 9 7.58 4.92 -11.86
CA THR A 9 7.71 6.38 -11.67
C THR A 9 7.18 6.88 -10.34
N GLN A 10 6.36 6.10 -9.63
CA GLN A 10 5.75 6.50 -8.37
C GLN A 10 5.82 5.42 -7.31
N PHE A 11 5.96 5.86 -6.06
CA PHE A 11 5.85 5.10 -4.80
C PHE A 11 6.34 3.65 -4.91
N LEU A 12 5.47 2.64 -4.72
CA LEU A 12 5.88 1.23 -4.70
C LEU A 12 6.61 0.81 -5.98
N SER A 13 6.06 1.10 -7.15
CA SER A 13 6.68 0.66 -8.41
C SER A 13 8.05 1.30 -8.63
N ARG A 14 8.23 2.55 -8.18
CA ARG A 14 9.53 3.22 -8.21
C ARG A 14 10.51 2.62 -7.20
N ALA A 15 10.03 2.25 -6.00
CA ALA A 15 10.85 1.59 -4.99
C ALA A 15 11.32 0.19 -5.46
N VAL A 16 10.43 -0.58 -6.10
CA VAL A 16 10.76 -1.88 -6.70
C VAL A 16 11.84 -1.71 -7.78
N ALA A 17 11.66 -0.76 -8.71
CA ALA A 17 12.64 -0.51 -9.76
C ALA A 17 14.01 -0.08 -9.17
N ALA A 18 14.00 0.76 -8.14
CA ALA A 18 15.23 1.21 -7.47
C ALA A 18 15.95 0.05 -6.77
N ASP A 19 15.21 -0.82 -6.08
CA ASP A 19 15.79 -1.98 -5.40
C ASP A 19 16.37 -2.99 -6.40
N ALA A 20 15.66 -3.25 -7.50
CA ALA A 20 16.14 -4.13 -8.56
C ALA A 20 17.44 -3.60 -9.21
N VAL A 21 17.52 -2.29 -9.49
CA VAL A 21 18.77 -1.66 -9.98
C VAL A 21 19.89 -1.81 -8.96
N ARG A 22 19.63 -1.55 -7.68
CA ARG A 22 20.60 -1.67 -6.59
C ARG A 22 21.18 -3.09 -6.46
N ARG A 23 20.38 -4.11 -6.79
CA ARG A 23 20.80 -5.51 -6.81
C ARG A 23 21.53 -5.92 -8.10
N GLY A 24 21.72 -4.99 -9.05
CA GLY A 24 22.46 -5.23 -10.29
C GLY A 24 21.64 -5.85 -11.40
N HIS A 25 20.31 -5.77 -11.34
CA HIS A 25 19.44 -6.22 -12.45
C HIS A 25 19.40 -5.19 -13.57
N GLU A 26 19.19 -5.64 -14.81
CA GLU A 26 18.77 -4.80 -15.91
C GLU A 26 17.28 -4.46 -15.73
N VAL A 27 16.97 -3.19 -15.52
CA VAL A 27 15.61 -2.75 -15.20
C VAL A 27 15.04 -1.86 -16.29
N VAL A 28 13.92 -2.28 -16.84
CA VAL A 28 13.09 -1.48 -17.75
C VAL A 28 11.81 -1.09 -17.01
N CYS A 29 11.47 0.19 -17.05
CA CYS A 29 10.20 0.71 -16.54
C CYS A 29 9.32 1.10 -17.73
N ALA A 30 8.06 0.64 -17.76
CA ALA A 30 7.12 1.00 -18.81
C ALA A 30 5.99 1.86 -18.23
N SER A 31 5.92 3.12 -18.66
CA SER A 31 4.90 4.08 -18.20
C SER A 31 4.74 5.24 -19.19
N ARG A 32 3.66 6.02 -19.04
CA ARG A 32 3.43 7.25 -19.83
C ARG A 32 4.52 8.33 -19.58
N GLY A 33 5.22 8.26 -18.45
CA GLY A 33 6.28 9.21 -18.08
C GLY A 33 5.78 10.57 -17.59
N HIS A 34 4.50 10.68 -17.21
CA HIS A 34 3.89 11.95 -16.74
C HIS A 34 4.03 12.17 -15.22
N SER A 35 4.28 11.11 -14.47
CA SER A 35 4.23 11.11 -13.00
C SER A 35 5.61 11.10 -12.32
N GLY A 36 6.62 11.64 -12.98
CA GLY A 36 7.99 11.67 -12.48
C GLY A 36 8.95 10.76 -13.26
N GLY A 37 10.23 10.78 -12.87
CA GLY A 37 11.29 9.98 -13.50
C GLY A 37 11.42 8.58 -12.90
N VAL A 38 11.97 7.66 -13.70
CA VAL A 38 12.41 6.34 -13.22
C VAL A 38 13.67 6.48 -12.35
N PRO A 39 14.00 5.50 -11.51
CA PRO A 39 15.23 5.52 -10.73
C PRO A 39 16.48 5.59 -11.63
N PRO A 40 17.58 6.23 -11.17
CA PRO A 40 18.86 6.16 -11.87
C PRO A 40 19.28 4.70 -12.11
N GLY A 41 19.73 4.39 -13.32
CA GLY A 41 20.10 3.04 -13.73
C GLY A 41 18.97 2.20 -14.34
N ALA A 42 17.72 2.64 -14.25
CA ALA A 42 16.60 2.04 -14.99
C ALA A 42 16.36 2.73 -16.32
N THR A 43 15.91 1.98 -17.32
CA THR A 43 15.56 2.48 -18.64
C THR A 43 14.04 2.74 -18.71
N LEU A 44 13.62 3.90 -19.21
CA LEU A 44 12.20 4.19 -19.44
C LEU A 44 11.81 3.83 -20.89
N VAL A 45 10.80 2.98 -21.03
CA VAL A 45 10.04 2.77 -22.26
C VAL A 45 8.68 3.46 -22.08
N ARG A 46 8.35 4.39 -22.98
CA ARG A 46 7.04 5.06 -22.95
C ARG A 46 5.97 4.13 -23.47
N TRP A 47 4.99 3.87 -22.63
CA TRP A 47 3.81 3.07 -22.97
C TRP A 47 2.58 3.59 -22.26
N ASP A 48 1.58 3.98 -23.04
CA ASP A 48 0.21 4.13 -22.56
C ASP A 48 -0.48 2.78 -22.67
N ARG A 49 -0.91 2.23 -21.55
CA ARG A 49 -1.52 0.89 -21.52
C ARG A 49 -2.95 0.85 -22.09
N ASP A 50 -3.49 1.98 -22.51
CA ASP A 50 -4.70 2.07 -23.33
C ASP A 50 -4.40 1.82 -24.82
N GLU A 51 -3.11 1.78 -25.20
CA GLU A 51 -2.61 1.51 -26.52
C GLU A 51 -1.89 0.15 -26.60
N ASP A 52 -1.60 -0.32 -27.81
CA ASP A 52 -0.81 -1.53 -28.04
C ASP A 52 0.62 -1.38 -27.48
N ALA A 53 1.22 -2.52 -27.14
CA ALA A 53 2.58 -2.52 -26.60
C ALA A 53 3.59 -2.05 -27.66
N PRO A 54 4.46 -1.07 -27.34
CA PRO A 54 5.42 -0.54 -28.31
C PRO A 54 6.51 -1.59 -28.63
N ALA A 55 7.00 -1.61 -29.86
CA ALA A 55 8.06 -2.52 -30.27
C ALA A 55 9.34 -2.40 -29.41
N ALA A 56 9.61 -1.23 -28.85
CA ALA A 56 10.73 -1.02 -27.93
C ALA A 56 10.61 -1.85 -26.63
N LEU A 57 9.41 -2.25 -26.24
CA LEU A 57 9.18 -3.11 -25.07
C LEU A 57 9.61 -4.55 -25.35
N THR A 58 9.32 -5.07 -26.54
CA THR A 58 9.54 -6.48 -26.92
C THR A 58 10.82 -6.69 -27.74
N GLY A 59 11.38 -5.65 -28.35
CA GLY A 59 12.55 -5.72 -29.26
C GLY A 59 13.89 -5.94 -28.56
N GLY A 60 13.97 -5.80 -27.25
CA GLY A 60 15.24 -5.91 -26.49
C GLY A 60 15.53 -7.30 -25.90
N GLY A 61 14.78 -8.34 -26.28
CA GLY A 61 14.85 -9.70 -25.71
C GLY A 61 13.81 -9.96 -24.62
N ALA A 62 13.72 -11.22 -24.17
CA ALA A 62 12.76 -11.65 -23.15
C ALA A 62 13.05 -11.03 -21.78
N TYR A 63 12.01 -10.84 -20.99
CA TYR A 63 12.13 -10.49 -19.58
C TYR A 63 12.12 -11.76 -18.73
N ASP A 64 12.98 -11.80 -17.71
CA ASP A 64 12.95 -12.87 -16.71
C ASP A 64 11.75 -12.74 -15.76
N ALA A 65 11.41 -11.49 -15.42
CA ALA A 65 10.28 -11.18 -14.58
C ALA A 65 9.58 -9.86 -14.97
N VAL A 66 8.27 -9.81 -14.70
CA VAL A 66 7.40 -8.64 -14.86
C VAL A 66 6.77 -8.31 -13.50
N VAL A 67 6.92 -7.07 -13.03
CA VAL A 67 6.21 -6.56 -11.85
C VAL A 67 5.11 -5.62 -12.34
N ASP A 68 3.84 -5.93 -12.03
CA ASP A 68 2.69 -5.13 -12.44
C ASP A 68 1.86 -4.65 -11.24
N VAL A 69 1.61 -3.34 -11.20
CA VAL A 69 0.79 -2.67 -10.18
C VAL A 69 -0.56 -2.17 -10.73
N ALA A 70 -0.98 -2.64 -11.91
CA ALA A 70 -2.19 -2.17 -12.58
C ALA A 70 -3.45 -2.34 -11.73
N ARG A 71 -4.41 -1.45 -11.98
CA ARG A 71 -5.74 -1.47 -11.34
C ARG A 71 -6.85 -1.78 -12.34
N GLN A 72 -6.56 -1.67 -13.65
CA GLN A 72 -7.53 -1.84 -14.72
C GLN A 72 -7.28 -3.18 -15.43
N PRO A 73 -8.33 -4.02 -15.59
CA PRO A 73 -8.21 -5.31 -16.27
C PRO A 73 -7.73 -5.22 -17.71
N SER A 74 -8.10 -4.19 -18.48
CA SER A 74 -7.64 -3.98 -19.84
C SER A 74 -6.13 -3.83 -19.94
N HIS A 75 -5.52 -3.12 -18.96
CA HIS A 75 -4.07 -2.95 -18.87
C HIS A 75 -3.35 -4.29 -18.66
N VAL A 76 -3.90 -5.14 -17.77
CA VAL A 76 -3.33 -6.47 -17.51
C VAL A 76 -3.44 -7.35 -18.76
N ARG A 77 -4.60 -7.38 -19.44
CA ARG A 77 -4.78 -8.17 -20.67
C ARG A 77 -3.79 -7.79 -21.76
N ARG A 78 -3.59 -6.47 -22.00
CA ARG A 78 -2.64 -6.01 -23.04
C ARG A 78 -1.20 -6.39 -22.70
N ALA A 79 -0.82 -6.32 -21.44
CA ALA A 79 0.52 -6.72 -21.04
C ALA A 79 0.73 -8.23 -21.15
N LEU A 80 -0.22 -9.04 -20.72
CA LEU A 80 -0.17 -10.50 -20.85
C LEU A 80 -0.09 -10.95 -22.31
N ALA A 81 -0.73 -10.24 -23.24
CA ALA A 81 -0.69 -10.57 -24.65
C ALA A 81 0.74 -10.62 -25.25
N VAL A 82 1.71 -9.94 -24.61
CA VAL A 82 3.10 -9.84 -25.10
C VAL A 82 4.16 -10.24 -24.06
N LEU A 83 3.78 -10.58 -22.82
CA LEU A 83 4.69 -10.82 -21.71
C LEU A 83 4.33 -12.07 -20.88
N ALA A 84 3.43 -12.94 -21.37
CA ALA A 84 2.95 -14.10 -20.61
C ALA A 84 4.06 -15.10 -20.25
N ASP A 85 5.10 -15.22 -21.08
CA ASP A 85 6.23 -16.15 -20.87
C ASP A 85 7.15 -15.75 -19.71
N ALA A 86 7.08 -14.50 -19.22
CA ALA A 86 7.87 -14.04 -18.09
C ALA A 86 7.28 -14.54 -16.76
N HIS A 87 8.10 -14.53 -15.68
CA HIS A 87 7.57 -14.71 -14.35
C HIS A 87 6.85 -13.43 -13.88
N TRP A 88 5.58 -13.52 -13.48
CA TRP A 88 4.80 -12.37 -13.03
C TRP A 88 4.79 -12.21 -11.51
N VAL A 89 5.06 -11.00 -11.05
CA VAL A 89 4.77 -10.56 -9.69
C VAL A 89 3.66 -9.52 -9.79
N PHE A 90 2.43 -9.94 -9.57
CA PHE A 90 1.28 -9.05 -9.64
C PHE A 90 0.98 -8.46 -8.26
N VAL A 91 1.06 -7.14 -8.15
CA VAL A 91 0.73 -6.43 -6.91
C VAL A 91 -0.77 -6.15 -6.89
N SER A 92 -1.49 -6.92 -6.08
CA SER A 92 -2.92 -6.79 -5.80
C SER A 92 -3.17 -5.92 -4.54
N THR A 93 -4.05 -6.34 -3.63
CA THR A 93 -4.43 -5.64 -2.40
C THR A 93 -5.22 -6.57 -1.47
N ILE A 94 -5.17 -6.38 -0.16
CA ILE A 94 -6.11 -7.03 0.79
C ILE A 94 -7.57 -6.60 0.57
N SER A 95 -7.82 -5.46 -0.09
CA SER A 95 -9.19 -5.01 -0.41
C SER A 95 -9.94 -5.93 -1.39
N VAL A 96 -9.30 -6.99 -1.89
CA VAL A 96 -9.96 -8.06 -2.65
C VAL A 96 -10.87 -8.93 -1.78
N TYR A 97 -10.67 -8.96 -0.47
CA TYR A 97 -11.52 -9.71 0.45
C TYR A 97 -12.88 -9.02 0.61
N ALA A 98 -13.93 -9.84 0.67
CA ALA A 98 -15.30 -9.33 0.66
C ALA A 98 -15.83 -8.99 2.06
N ASP A 99 -15.18 -9.49 3.10
CA ASP A 99 -15.54 -9.26 4.50
C ASP A 99 -14.39 -8.56 5.20
N ASP A 100 -14.61 -7.30 5.55
CA ASP A 100 -13.60 -6.47 6.22
C ASP A 100 -13.57 -6.72 7.75
N ALA A 101 -14.55 -7.46 8.29
CA ALA A 101 -14.58 -7.87 9.70
C ALA A 101 -13.81 -9.18 9.97
N ASP A 102 -13.58 -10.00 8.91
CA ASP A 102 -12.89 -11.29 9.01
C ASP A 102 -11.44 -11.17 8.51
N PRO A 103 -10.41 -11.49 9.33
CA PRO A 103 -9.01 -11.45 8.93
C PRO A 103 -8.56 -12.63 8.06
N ALA A 104 -9.49 -13.44 7.53
CA ALA A 104 -9.17 -14.61 6.72
C ALA A 104 -8.33 -14.22 5.48
N GLY A 105 -7.20 -14.88 5.33
CA GLY A 105 -6.21 -14.66 4.27
C GLY A 105 -6.37 -15.55 3.04
N PRO A 106 -5.29 -15.73 2.24
CA PRO A 106 -5.28 -16.53 1.03
C PRO A 106 -5.77 -17.96 1.25
N GLY A 107 -6.67 -18.43 0.37
CA GLY A 107 -7.26 -19.78 0.44
C GLY A 107 -8.46 -19.93 1.39
N ALA A 108 -8.66 -19.01 2.34
CA ALA A 108 -9.77 -19.04 3.30
C ALA A 108 -10.74 -17.85 3.11
N GLY A 109 -10.21 -16.65 2.84
CA GLY A 109 -11.02 -15.44 2.67
C GLY A 109 -11.84 -15.43 1.39
N ARG A 110 -13.14 -15.13 1.52
CA ARG A 110 -14.02 -14.94 0.37
C ARG A 110 -13.62 -13.67 -0.39
N LEU A 111 -13.40 -13.79 -1.70
CA LEU A 111 -13.09 -12.63 -2.53
C LEU A 111 -14.36 -11.88 -2.96
N ARG A 112 -14.21 -10.59 -3.20
CA ARG A 112 -15.23 -9.77 -3.86
C ARG A 112 -15.54 -10.34 -5.25
N GLU A 113 -16.69 -9.99 -5.79
CA GLU A 113 -17.03 -10.29 -7.18
C GLU A 113 -16.04 -9.57 -8.11
N ALA A 114 -15.55 -10.29 -9.13
CA ALA A 114 -14.64 -9.71 -10.11
C ALA A 114 -15.38 -8.72 -11.01
N ILE A 115 -14.78 -7.55 -11.23
CA ILE A 115 -15.25 -6.55 -12.20
C ILE A 115 -14.34 -6.64 -13.42
N PRO A 116 -14.79 -7.27 -14.52
CA PRO A 116 -13.94 -7.57 -15.67
C PRO A 116 -13.68 -6.38 -16.59
N ASP A 117 -14.51 -5.35 -16.53
CA ASP A 117 -14.41 -4.13 -17.31
C ASP A 117 -13.76 -3.02 -16.51
N ASP A 118 -13.13 -2.07 -17.20
CA ASP A 118 -12.47 -0.95 -16.57
C ASP A 118 -13.51 0.01 -15.96
N VAL A 119 -13.19 0.54 -14.79
CA VAL A 119 -14.03 1.51 -14.05
C VAL A 119 -13.18 2.69 -13.63
N ASP A 120 -13.70 3.91 -13.80
CA ASP A 120 -13.05 5.10 -13.24
C ASP A 120 -13.17 5.11 -11.71
N LEU A 121 -12.04 4.88 -11.06
CA LEU A 121 -11.96 4.87 -9.59
C LEU A 121 -12.14 6.25 -8.94
N ALA A 122 -12.14 7.32 -9.71
CA ALA A 122 -12.53 8.64 -9.19
C ALA A 122 -14.05 8.77 -9.06
N GLU A 123 -14.81 8.09 -9.93
CA GLU A 123 -16.27 8.06 -9.90
C GLU A 123 -16.80 6.95 -8.97
N ASP A 124 -16.16 5.76 -9.01
CA ASP A 124 -16.53 4.63 -8.14
C ASP A 124 -15.30 4.02 -7.44
N PRO A 125 -14.86 4.59 -6.32
CA PRO A 125 -13.77 4.03 -5.52
C PRO A 125 -14.06 2.62 -4.96
N GLY A 126 -15.34 2.26 -4.82
CA GLY A 126 -15.78 0.95 -4.31
C GLY A 126 -15.46 -0.21 -5.25
N ALA A 127 -15.31 0.06 -6.55
CA ALA A 127 -14.93 -0.94 -7.56
C ALA A 127 -13.51 -1.49 -7.39
N TYR A 128 -12.64 -0.81 -6.63
CA TYR A 128 -11.20 -1.12 -6.56
C TYR A 128 -10.91 -2.59 -6.25
N GLY A 129 -11.54 -3.15 -5.22
CA GLY A 129 -11.33 -4.56 -4.84
C GLY A 129 -11.75 -5.53 -5.94
N GLY A 130 -12.91 -5.32 -6.56
CA GLY A 130 -13.43 -6.15 -7.65
C GLY A 130 -12.58 -6.08 -8.92
N LEU A 131 -12.07 -4.90 -9.27
CA LEU A 131 -11.11 -4.72 -10.37
C LEU A 131 -9.82 -5.50 -10.12
N LYS A 132 -9.29 -5.45 -8.89
CA LYS A 132 -8.08 -6.20 -8.55
C LYS A 132 -8.32 -7.70 -8.57
N VAL A 133 -9.49 -8.21 -8.15
CA VAL A 133 -9.86 -9.63 -8.32
C VAL A 133 -9.86 -10.03 -9.79
N ALA A 134 -10.41 -9.20 -10.69
CA ALA A 134 -10.37 -9.48 -12.13
C ALA A 134 -8.94 -9.51 -12.66
N CYS A 135 -8.09 -8.58 -12.25
CA CYS A 135 -6.67 -8.57 -12.61
C CYS A 135 -5.91 -9.81 -12.12
N GLU A 136 -6.15 -10.25 -10.87
CA GLU A 136 -5.55 -11.47 -10.32
C GLU A 136 -5.89 -12.69 -11.18
N ARG A 137 -7.18 -12.85 -11.52
CA ARG A 137 -7.64 -13.96 -12.36
C ARG A 137 -6.96 -13.96 -13.73
N LEU A 138 -6.88 -12.79 -14.38
CA LEU A 138 -6.21 -12.68 -15.68
C LEU A 138 -4.74 -13.11 -15.60
N VAL A 139 -4.01 -12.72 -14.56
CA VAL A 139 -2.60 -13.11 -14.39
C VAL A 139 -2.47 -14.60 -14.10
N LEU A 140 -3.27 -15.13 -13.18
CA LEU A 140 -3.19 -16.55 -12.80
C LEU A 140 -3.63 -17.50 -13.92
N ASP A 141 -4.52 -17.05 -14.82
CA ASP A 141 -5.03 -17.85 -15.94
C ASP A 141 -4.10 -17.82 -17.16
N ALA A 142 -3.33 -16.74 -17.38
CA ALA A 142 -2.62 -16.51 -18.62
C ALA A 142 -1.08 -16.45 -18.51
N ALA A 143 -0.51 -16.18 -17.33
CA ALA A 143 0.93 -16.18 -17.16
C ALA A 143 1.44 -17.60 -16.92
N ASP A 144 2.57 -17.96 -17.53
CA ASP A 144 3.20 -19.28 -17.33
C ASP A 144 3.64 -19.53 -15.89
N SER A 145 3.99 -18.46 -15.18
CA SER A 145 4.42 -18.49 -13.79
C SER A 145 4.09 -17.16 -13.11
N ALA A 146 3.37 -17.21 -11.98
CA ALA A 146 2.98 -15.98 -11.28
C ALA A 146 2.93 -16.11 -9.75
N VAL A 147 3.20 -15.00 -9.07
CA VAL A 147 2.83 -14.76 -7.69
C VAL A 147 1.94 -13.52 -7.60
N VAL A 148 0.84 -13.65 -6.86
CA VAL A 148 -0.05 -12.55 -6.50
C VAL A 148 0.33 -12.08 -5.11
N VAL A 149 0.68 -10.82 -4.99
CA VAL A 149 1.02 -10.15 -3.72
C VAL A 149 -0.15 -9.23 -3.36
N ARG A 150 -0.76 -9.42 -2.19
CA ARG A 150 -1.88 -8.60 -1.69
C ARG A 150 -1.41 -7.69 -0.54
N PRO A 151 -0.88 -6.50 -0.82
CA PRO A 151 -0.46 -5.59 0.24
C PRO A 151 -1.64 -5.10 1.07
N GLY A 152 -1.38 -4.89 2.37
CA GLY A 152 -2.16 -4.04 3.25
C GLY A 152 -1.87 -2.55 3.02
N LEU A 153 -1.91 -1.77 4.11
CA LEU A 153 -1.60 -0.34 4.05
C LEU A 153 -0.09 -0.13 3.84
N ILE A 154 0.29 0.24 2.62
CA ILE A 154 1.67 0.58 2.27
C ILE A 154 1.96 1.99 2.76
N VAL A 155 3.04 2.16 3.52
CA VAL A 155 3.42 3.42 4.18
C VAL A 155 4.90 3.74 3.95
N GLY A 156 5.31 4.94 4.36
CA GLY A 156 6.72 5.34 4.33
C GLY A 156 6.99 6.57 3.46
N PRO A 157 8.26 6.92 3.26
CA PRO A 157 8.66 8.06 2.44
C PRO A 157 8.12 7.96 1.01
N GLY A 158 7.54 9.05 0.52
CA GLY A 158 6.96 9.11 -0.84
C GLY A 158 5.53 8.59 -0.97
N ASP A 159 4.83 8.26 0.13
CA ASP A 159 3.43 7.86 0.11
C ASP A 159 2.52 9.00 -0.40
N PRO A 160 1.92 8.87 -1.61
CA PRO A 160 1.08 9.92 -2.16
C PRO A 160 -0.28 10.07 -1.46
N SER A 161 -0.67 9.09 -0.64
CA SER A 161 -1.94 9.11 0.09
C SER A 161 -1.92 10.07 1.28
N GLY A 162 -0.75 10.32 1.85
CA GLY A 162 -0.57 11.14 3.03
C GLY A 162 -1.12 10.54 4.32
N ARG A 163 -1.65 9.31 4.29
CA ARG A 163 -2.29 8.68 5.46
C ARG A 163 -1.31 8.47 6.60
N PHE A 164 -0.19 7.80 6.33
CA PHE A 164 0.82 7.57 7.36
C PHE A 164 1.67 8.82 7.63
N ALA A 165 1.73 9.77 6.69
CA ALA A 165 2.36 11.07 6.91
C ALA A 165 1.74 11.84 8.09
N TYR A 166 0.44 11.66 8.35
CA TYR A 166 -0.24 12.16 9.55
C TYR A 166 0.43 11.67 10.84
N TRP A 167 0.76 10.40 10.92
CA TRP A 167 1.46 9.79 12.07
C TRP A 167 2.96 10.09 12.04
N GLY A 168 3.58 10.04 10.85
CA GLY A 168 5.01 10.34 10.69
C GLY A 168 5.40 11.72 11.20
N ARG A 169 4.60 12.77 10.91
CA ARG A 169 4.90 14.12 11.43
C ARG A 169 4.80 14.23 12.95
N ARG A 170 4.23 13.24 13.63
CA ARG A 170 4.14 13.15 15.09
C ARG A 170 5.32 12.39 15.71
N ALA A 171 6.21 11.83 14.89
CA ALA A 171 7.36 11.11 15.41
C ALA A 171 8.23 11.99 16.29
N GLY A 172 8.35 11.60 17.56
CA GLY A 172 9.07 12.35 18.59
C GLY A 172 8.29 13.51 19.21
N ASP A 173 6.97 13.60 19.02
CA ASP A 173 6.13 14.54 19.78
C ASP A 173 6.12 14.18 21.27
N THR A 174 6.07 15.23 22.11
CA THR A 174 6.03 15.11 23.58
C THR A 174 4.75 15.70 24.19
N GLY A 175 3.87 16.23 23.33
CA GLY A 175 2.60 16.84 23.75
C GLY A 175 1.46 15.84 23.87
N GLU A 176 0.25 16.36 23.97
CA GLU A 176 -0.96 15.53 23.98
C GLU A 176 -1.43 15.23 22.55
N LEU A 177 -1.78 13.97 22.31
CA LEU A 177 -2.27 13.44 21.03
C LEU A 177 -3.66 12.82 21.20
N VAL A 178 -4.47 12.90 20.16
CA VAL A 178 -5.69 12.11 20.04
C VAL A 178 -5.36 10.69 19.61
N GLY A 179 -5.73 9.71 20.44
CA GLY A 179 -5.85 8.31 20.05
C GLY A 179 -7.30 8.03 19.60
N PRO A 180 -7.55 7.52 18.38
CA PRO A 180 -8.91 7.25 17.93
C PRO A 180 -9.41 5.88 18.36
N GLY A 181 -10.67 5.80 18.80
CA GLY A 181 -11.37 4.56 19.08
C GLY A 181 -10.79 3.76 20.26
N ASP A 182 -10.81 2.46 20.10
CA ASP A 182 -10.29 1.52 21.08
C ASP A 182 -8.76 1.35 20.94
N PRO A 183 -7.96 1.62 22.00
CA PRO A 183 -6.51 1.46 21.96
C PRO A 183 -6.04 0.02 21.64
N SER A 184 -6.89 -0.97 21.87
CA SER A 184 -6.59 -2.39 21.58
C SER A 184 -6.93 -2.80 20.14
N SER A 185 -7.56 -1.93 19.34
CA SER A 185 -7.85 -2.20 17.93
C SER A 185 -6.57 -2.53 17.18
N LEU A 186 -6.61 -3.60 16.37
CA LEU A 186 -5.44 -4.00 15.60
C LEU A 186 -5.22 -3.07 14.41
N VAL A 187 -3.95 -2.79 14.15
CA VAL A 187 -3.50 -2.05 12.98
C VAL A 187 -2.33 -2.77 12.32
N GLN A 188 -2.25 -2.66 10.99
CA GLN A 188 -1.15 -3.21 10.20
C GLN A 188 -0.70 -2.21 9.17
N VAL A 189 0.61 -2.08 9.05
CA VAL A 189 1.25 -1.29 7.98
C VAL A 189 2.44 -2.08 7.41
N ILE A 190 2.80 -1.79 6.17
CA ILE A 190 4.02 -2.32 5.55
C ILE A 190 4.80 -1.16 4.93
N ASP A 191 6.08 -1.04 5.28
CA ASP A 191 6.95 -0.03 4.68
C ASP A 191 7.17 -0.34 3.19
N VAL A 192 7.04 0.68 2.35
CA VAL A 192 7.21 0.57 0.90
C VAL A 192 8.55 -0.01 0.50
N ARG A 193 9.60 0.24 1.27
CA ARG A 193 10.97 -0.24 1.00
C ARG A 193 11.09 -1.74 1.29
N ASP A 194 10.45 -2.22 2.35
CA ASP A 194 10.44 -3.65 2.73
C ASP A 194 9.63 -4.45 1.72
N LEU A 195 8.45 -3.93 1.36
CA LEU A 195 7.62 -4.53 0.32
C LEU A 195 8.33 -4.57 -1.03
N ALA A 196 9.00 -3.49 -1.43
CA ALA A 196 9.74 -3.43 -2.68
C ALA A 196 10.90 -4.44 -2.71
N THR A 197 11.67 -4.52 -1.63
CA THR A 197 12.77 -5.46 -1.45
C THR A 197 12.27 -6.92 -1.55
N TRP A 198 11.14 -7.20 -0.92
CA TRP A 198 10.56 -8.54 -0.96
C TRP A 198 9.97 -8.89 -2.34
N ILE A 199 9.30 -7.96 -3.03
CA ILE A 199 8.81 -8.16 -4.41
C ILE A 199 9.96 -8.55 -5.35
N VAL A 200 11.12 -7.89 -5.26
CA VAL A 200 12.29 -8.26 -6.06
C VAL A 200 12.79 -9.66 -5.68
N THR A 201 12.79 -10.01 -4.39
CA THR A 201 13.15 -11.36 -3.93
C THR A 201 12.20 -12.44 -4.46
N LEU A 202 10.88 -12.17 -4.49
CA LEU A 202 9.89 -13.09 -5.08
C LEU A 202 10.15 -13.29 -6.59
N ALA A 203 10.50 -12.22 -7.30
CA ALA A 203 10.87 -12.29 -8.72
C ALA A 203 12.15 -13.12 -8.94
N GLU A 204 13.19 -12.90 -8.15
CA GLU A 204 14.47 -13.64 -8.21
C GLU A 204 14.27 -15.14 -7.97
N ARG A 205 13.40 -15.48 -7.00
CA ARG A 205 13.10 -16.88 -6.63
C ARG A 205 12.04 -17.53 -7.50
N ARG A 206 11.41 -16.77 -8.40
CA ARG A 206 10.25 -17.23 -9.20
C ARG A 206 9.18 -17.86 -8.30
N THR A 207 8.91 -17.23 -7.17
CA THR A 207 7.90 -17.70 -6.20
C THR A 207 6.52 -17.71 -6.85
N THR A 208 5.71 -18.72 -6.59
CA THR A 208 4.35 -18.84 -7.12
C THR A 208 3.30 -18.86 -6.02
N GLY A 209 2.03 -18.60 -6.36
CA GLY A 209 0.91 -18.61 -5.43
C GLY A 209 0.38 -17.24 -5.08
N THR A 210 -0.29 -17.13 -3.94
CA THR A 210 -0.89 -15.87 -3.44
C THR A 210 -0.48 -15.65 -2.00
N LEU A 211 -0.01 -14.43 -1.69
CA LEU A 211 0.50 -14.06 -0.37
C LEU A 211 -0.05 -12.67 0.03
N ASP A 212 -0.54 -12.56 1.27
CA ASP A 212 -0.86 -11.26 1.84
C ASP A 212 0.43 -10.59 2.32
N ALA A 213 0.70 -9.39 1.81
CA ALA A 213 1.90 -8.63 2.12
C ALA A 213 1.59 -7.58 3.18
N VAL A 214 1.53 -8.02 4.42
CA VAL A 214 1.20 -7.18 5.58
C VAL A 214 2.33 -7.26 6.62
N GLY A 215 2.50 -6.20 7.41
CA GLY A 215 3.33 -6.26 8.60
C GLY A 215 2.63 -7.02 9.73
N PRO A 216 3.31 -7.34 10.83
CA PRO A 216 2.68 -7.88 12.02
C PRO A 216 1.56 -6.95 12.53
N ALA A 217 0.42 -7.54 12.89
CA ALA A 217 -0.66 -6.79 13.54
C ALA A 217 -0.24 -6.38 14.95
N LEU A 218 -0.52 -5.15 15.33
CA LEU A 218 -0.24 -4.64 16.67
C LEU A 218 -1.40 -3.76 17.17
N PRO A 219 -1.60 -3.64 18.51
CA PRO A 219 -2.56 -2.69 19.06
C PRO A 219 -2.28 -1.25 18.62
N PHE A 220 -3.32 -0.46 18.39
CA PHE A 220 -3.15 0.94 17.99
C PHE A 220 -2.37 1.74 19.03
N ALA A 221 -2.56 1.42 20.31
CA ALA A 221 -1.78 2.03 21.39
C ALA A 221 -0.27 1.78 21.22
N ASP A 222 0.11 0.59 20.76
CA ASP A 222 1.51 0.24 20.53
C ASP A 222 2.08 0.99 19.34
N LEU A 223 1.31 1.12 18.25
CA LEU A 223 1.70 1.94 17.09
C LEU A 223 1.99 3.39 17.52
N VAL A 224 1.07 4.02 18.27
CA VAL A 224 1.24 5.41 18.70
C VAL A 224 2.42 5.54 19.66
N ARG A 225 2.60 4.58 20.57
CA ARG A 225 3.73 4.58 21.51
C ARG A 225 5.10 4.45 20.81
N GLU A 226 5.19 3.62 19.75
CA GLU A 226 6.42 3.51 18.97
C GLU A 226 6.74 4.78 18.18
N ILE A 227 5.71 5.51 17.73
CA ILE A 227 5.87 6.75 16.96
C ILE A 227 6.22 7.93 17.87
N ALA A 228 5.53 8.07 19.00
CA ALA A 228 5.66 9.19 19.91
C ALA A 228 5.70 8.70 21.37
N PRO A 229 6.83 8.11 21.81
CA PRO A 229 6.93 7.44 23.11
C PRO A 229 6.77 8.37 24.30
N ASP A 230 7.07 9.67 24.14
CA ASP A 230 7.00 10.67 25.18
C ASP A 230 5.69 11.49 25.15
N ALA A 231 4.78 11.18 24.24
CA ALA A 231 3.49 11.85 24.15
C ALA A 231 2.46 11.28 25.13
N THR A 232 1.57 12.15 25.61
CA THR A 232 0.37 11.73 26.35
C THR A 232 -0.75 11.48 25.34
N VAL A 233 -1.40 10.31 25.37
CA VAL A 233 -2.47 9.96 24.43
C VAL A 233 -3.81 9.97 25.14
N THR A 234 -4.74 10.80 24.66
CA THR A 234 -6.15 10.79 25.08
C THR A 234 -6.97 10.03 24.04
N TRP A 235 -7.48 8.87 24.41
CA TRP A 235 -8.30 8.00 23.55
C TRP A 235 -9.74 8.50 23.50
N LEU A 236 -10.21 8.81 22.29
CA LEU A 236 -11.56 9.31 22.02
C LEU A 236 -12.41 8.21 21.40
N PRO A 237 -13.56 7.84 22.00
CA PRO A 237 -14.43 6.76 21.48
C PRO A 237 -14.93 7.06 20.05
N ASP A 238 -15.16 5.99 19.26
CA ASP A 238 -15.66 6.07 17.87
C ASP A 238 -16.90 6.97 17.78
N ALA A 239 -17.89 6.76 18.65
CA ALA A 239 -19.13 7.54 18.67
C ALA A 239 -18.91 9.05 18.94
N PHE A 240 -17.86 9.41 19.69
CA PHE A 240 -17.50 10.82 19.87
C PHE A 240 -16.89 11.41 18.61
N LEU A 241 -15.93 10.70 17.99
CA LEU A 241 -15.28 11.14 16.76
C LEU A 241 -16.29 11.30 15.62
N GLU A 242 -17.21 10.35 15.48
CA GLU A 242 -18.30 10.42 14.50
C GLU A 242 -19.22 11.63 14.75
N ALA A 243 -19.59 11.90 16.01
CA ALA A 243 -20.42 13.05 16.38
C ALA A 243 -19.73 14.39 16.12
N GLU A 244 -18.39 14.43 16.20
CA GLU A 244 -17.56 15.59 15.85
C GLU A 244 -17.27 15.70 14.34
N GLY A 245 -17.82 14.80 13.51
CA GLY A 245 -17.65 14.80 12.06
C GLY A 245 -16.28 14.33 11.59
N ILE A 246 -15.55 13.59 12.43
CA ILE A 246 -14.26 13.03 12.06
C ILE A 246 -14.47 11.74 11.25
N ALA A 247 -13.95 11.73 10.02
CA ALA A 247 -14.01 10.57 9.16
C ALA A 247 -12.90 9.57 9.50
N PRO A 248 -13.15 8.25 9.36
CA PRO A 248 -12.09 7.25 9.43
C PRO A 248 -11.25 7.24 8.14
N TRP A 249 -10.04 6.67 8.22
CA TRP A 249 -9.18 6.26 7.12
C TRP A 249 -8.54 7.35 6.27
N THR A 250 -9.31 8.29 5.71
CA THR A 250 -8.79 9.29 4.77
C THR A 250 -9.70 10.52 4.66
N GLY A 251 -9.15 11.61 4.18
CA GLY A 251 -9.86 12.86 4.00
C GLY A 251 -9.25 14.00 4.80
N PRO A 252 -9.70 15.25 4.61
CA PRO A 252 -9.18 16.42 5.32
C PRO A 252 -9.56 16.40 6.82
N ASP A 253 -10.80 16.00 7.14
CA ASP A 253 -11.30 15.89 8.52
C ASP A 253 -11.35 14.42 8.94
N SER A 254 -10.21 13.73 8.86
CA SER A 254 -10.10 12.32 9.21
C SER A 254 -8.98 12.05 10.21
N ILE A 255 -9.03 10.88 10.86
CA ILE A 255 -7.84 10.32 11.51
C ILE A 255 -7.43 9.08 10.71
N PRO A 256 -6.31 9.17 9.97
CA PRO A 256 -5.82 8.07 9.14
C PRO A 256 -5.43 6.84 9.96
N VAL A 257 -5.55 5.64 9.34
CA VAL A 257 -5.30 4.32 9.92
C VAL A 257 -6.40 3.87 10.90
N TRP A 258 -7.16 4.78 11.49
CA TRP A 258 -8.33 4.46 12.30
C TRP A 258 -9.48 3.93 11.44
N LEU A 259 -10.07 2.83 11.90
CA LEU A 259 -11.28 2.22 11.33
C LEU A 259 -12.24 1.86 12.47
N PRO A 260 -13.54 2.25 12.40
CA PRO A 260 -14.50 1.96 13.45
C PRO A 260 -14.80 0.47 13.62
N ARG A 261 -14.93 0.04 14.86
CA ARG A 261 -15.29 -1.34 15.20
C ARG A 261 -16.82 -1.54 15.22
N PRO A 262 -17.31 -2.80 15.01
CA PRO A 262 -16.57 -4.02 14.65
C PRO A 262 -16.43 -4.24 13.13
N ALA A 263 -16.94 -3.33 12.30
CA ALA A 263 -17.10 -3.52 10.86
C ALA A 263 -15.77 -3.79 10.11
N TYR A 264 -14.65 -3.35 10.68
CA TYR A 264 -13.31 -3.45 10.05
C TYR A 264 -12.29 -4.21 10.91
N ASP A 265 -12.75 -5.02 11.87
CA ASP A 265 -11.85 -5.71 12.82
C ASP A 265 -10.86 -6.66 12.12
N GLY A 266 -11.21 -7.18 10.95
CA GLY A 266 -10.34 -8.06 10.16
C GLY A 266 -9.40 -7.35 9.18
N MET A 267 -9.76 -6.14 8.71
CA MET A 267 -9.07 -5.48 7.62
C MET A 267 -7.58 -5.17 7.91
N LEU A 268 -7.23 -4.92 9.16
CA LEU A 268 -5.86 -4.65 9.59
C LEU A 268 -5.35 -5.71 10.59
N ALA A 269 -5.82 -6.96 10.44
CA ALA A 269 -5.50 -8.07 11.32
C ALA A 269 -5.14 -9.37 10.56
N HIS A 270 -4.74 -9.26 9.28
CA HIS A 270 -4.35 -10.42 8.48
C HIS A 270 -3.10 -11.11 9.04
N ASP A 271 -2.99 -12.43 8.81
CA ASP A 271 -1.81 -13.20 9.21
C ASP A 271 -0.61 -12.83 8.34
N ALA A 272 0.42 -12.25 8.96
CA ALA A 272 1.67 -11.89 8.29
C ALA A 272 2.62 -13.10 8.13
N GLN A 273 2.40 -14.21 8.86
CA GLN A 273 3.36 -15.31 8.94
C GLN A 273 3.69 -15.93 7.57
N PRO A 274 2.73 -16.19 6.66
CA PRO A 274 3.05 -16.74 5.35
C PRO A 274 4.02 -15.86 4.53
N ALA A 275 3.91 -14.53 4.62
CA ALA A 275 4.83 -13.62 3.94
C ALA A 275 6.21 -13.58 4.61
N LEU A 276 6.25 -13.63 5.95
CA LEU A 276 7.51 -13.72 6.71
C LEU A 276 8.25 -15.02 6.38
N ASP A 277 7.56 -16.15 6.33
CA ASP A 277 8.12 -17.47 5.94
C ASP A 277 8.61 -17.46 4.48
N ALA A 278 7.95 -16.69 3.61
CA ALA A 278 8.40 -16.45 2.23
C ALA A 278 9.53 -15.42 2.11
N GLY A 279 10.05 -14.95 3.24
CA GLY A 279 11.23 -14.08 3.33
C GLY A 279 10.93 -12.58 3.34
N LEU A 280 9.71 -12.16 3.66
CA LEU A 280 9.42 -10.75 3.98
C LEU A 280 10.17 -10.39 5.27
N VAL A 281 10.89 -9.29 5.23
CA VAL A 281 11.52 -8.68 6.41
C VAL A 281 10.91 -7.30 6.60
N VAL A 282 10.43 -7.01 7.80
CA VAL A 282 9.79 -5.73 8.13
C VAL A 282 10.62 -4.94 9.12
N ARG A 283 10.73 -3.64 8.89
CA ARG A 283 11.37 -2.70 9.82
C ARG A 283 10.43 -2.28 10.94
N GLY A 284 10.97 -1.72 12.02
CA GLY A 284 10.17 -1.19 13.11
C GLY A 284 9.37 0.05 12.70
N ILE A 285 8.19 0.20 13.31
CA ILE A 285 7.28 1.35 13.09
C ILE A 285 7.96 2.69 13.38
N ALA A 286 8.75 2.76 14.45
CA ALA A 286 9.50 3.96 14.84
C ALA A 286 10.48 4.40 13.75
N GLU A 287 11.13 3.47 13.04
CA GLU A 287 12.01 3.77 11.92
C GLU A 287 11.22 4.35 10.74
N THR A 288 10.14 3.66 10.34
CA THR A 288 9.26 4.12 9.25
C THR A 288 8.68 5.51 9.53
N ALA A 289 8.25 5.77 10.78
CA ALA A 289 7.70 7.07 11.18
C ALA A 289 8.75 8.19 11.14
N ARG A 290 9.95 7.94 11.67
CA ARG A 290 11.05 8.89 11.63
C ARG A 290 11.46 9.23 10.19
N ASP A 291 11.66 8.22 9.35
CA ASP A 291 12.06 8.41 7.96
C ASP A 291 10.96 9.11 7.15
N THR A 292 9.68 8.84 7.46
CA THR A 292 8.55 9.58 6.87
C THR A 292 8.58 11.06 7.28
N ARG A 293 8.84 11.37 8.56
CA ARG A 293 8.99 12.75 9.04
C ARG A 293 10.14 13.47 8.32
N ASP A 294 11.29 12.81 8.20
CA ASP A 294 12.47 13.38 7.56
C ASP A 294 12.21 13.65 6.07
N TRP A 295 11.50 12.73 5.39
CA TRP A 295 11.02 12.95 4.02
C TRP A 295 10.06 14.15 3.94
N LEU A 296 9.08 14.29 4.83
CA LEU A 296 8.16 15.43 4.88
C LEU A 296 8.91 16.76 5.01
N GLY A 297 10.01 16.78 5.76
CA GLY A 297 10.87 17.95 5.90
C GLY A 297 11.65 18.30 4.62
N SER A 298 11.89 17.32 3.73
CA SER A 298 12.64 17.47 2.49
C SER A 298 11.79 17.68 1.25
N ASP A 299 10.51 17.37 1.30
CA ASP A 299 9.56 17.47 0.17
C ASP A 299 8.38 18.41 0.51
N PRO A 300 8.46 19.71 0.14
CA PRO A 300 7.39 20.66 0.41
C PRO A 300 6.06 20.34 -0.29
N ALA A 301 6.07 19.48 -1.31
CA ALA A 301 4.88 19.03 -2.03
C ALA A 301 4.24 17.78 -1.40
N ALA A 302 4.86 17.20 -0.37
CA ALA A 302 4.35 16.02 0.29
C ALA A 302 2.97 16.29 0.90
N ARG A 303 2.04 15.37 0.63
CA ARG A 303 0.69 15.44 1.22
C ARG A 303 0.72 14.89 2.64
N ILE A 304 -0.01 15.58 3.52
CA ILE A 304 -0.30 15.11 4.87
C ILE A 304 -1.82 15.03 4.98
N GLY A 305 -2.35 13.82 5.16
CA GLY A 305 -3.77 13.60 5.40
C GLY A 305 -4.18 13.91 6.84
N GLY A 306 -5.47 13.82 7.10
CA GLY A 306 -6.02 13.92 8.45
C GLY A 306 -6.18 15.32 8.99
N ILE A 307 -6.69 15.39 10.23
CA ILE A 307 -6.96 16.65 10.93
C ILE A 307 -5.70 17.46 11.22
N THR A 308 -5.87 18.78 11.31
CA THR A 308 -4.80 19.70 11.73
C THR A 308 -4.55 19.63 13.23
N ARG A 309 -3.46 20.24 13.70
CA ARG A 309 -3.17 20.37 15.14
C ARG A 309 -4.20 21.20 15.88
N GLU A 310 -4.73 22.23 15.24
CA GLU A 310 -5.78 23.09 15.79
C GLU A 310 -7.05 22.26 15.99
N ARG A 311 -7.46 21.47 14.96
CA ARG A 311 -8.64 20.60 15.07
C ARG A 311 -8.46 19.50 16.14
N GLU A 312 -7.25 18.95 16.27
CA GLU A 312 -6.91 18.00 17.32
C GLU A 312 -7.06 18.62 18.73
N ALA A 313 -6.57 19.86 18.92
CA ALA A 313 -6.71 20.58 20.18
C ALA A 313 -8.18 20.89 20.53
N ASP A 314 -9.00 21.24 19.52
CA ASP A 314 -10.44 21.47 19.69
C ASP A 314 -11.15 20.19 20.14
N LEU A 315 -10.84 19.03 19.54
CA LEU A 315 -11.40 17.74 19.94
C LEU A 315 -11.09 17.41 21.39
N LEU A 316 -9.84 17.61 21.82
CA LEU A 316 -9.41 17.38 23.19
C LEU A 316 -10.13 18.32 24.17
N ALA A 317 -10.30 19.59 23.82
CA ALA A 317 -11.03 20.54 24.63
C ALA A 317 -12.52 20.18 24.75
N HIS A 318 -13.19 19.83 23.66
CA HIS A 318 -14.58 19.37 23.67
C HIS A 318 -14.78 18.10 24.51
N TRP A 319 -13.87 17.14 24.38
CA TRP A 319 -13.91 15.91 25.18
C TRP A 319 -13.84 16.18 26.68
N ARG A 320 -12.91 17.03 27.12
CA ARG A 320 -12.77 17.39 28.54
C ARG A 320 -14.03 18.05 29.10
N ASN A 321 -14.66 18.95 28.30
CA ASN A 321 -15.87 19.64 28.73
C ASN A 321 -17.09 18.73 28.87
N ARG A 322 -17.09 17.54 28.22
CA ARG A 322 -18.18 16.54 28.35
C ARG A 322 -17.98 15.60 29.55
N THR A 323 -16.77 15.46 30.03
CA THR A 323 -16.40 14.54 31.11
C THR A 323 -16.28 15.24 32.46
N THR A 324 -16.46 16.58 32.49
CA THR A 324 -16.57 17.40 33.70
C THR A 324 -18.01 17.64 34.05
#